data_6b789740f0bb7a3383939280e48286d1
#
_entry.id   6b789740f0bb7a3383939280e48286d1
#
_cell.length_a   1.000
_cell.length_b   1.000
_cell.length_c   1.000
_cell.angle_alpha   90.00
_cell.angle_beta   90.00
_cell.angle_gamma   90.00
#
_symmetry.space_group_name_H-M   'P 1'
#
loop_
_entity.id
_entity.type
_entity.pdbx_description
1 polymer ?
#
loop_
_entity_poly.entity_id
_entity_poly.type
_entity_poly.pdbx_seq_one_letter_code
_entity_poly.pdbx_strand_id
1 'polypeptide(L)'
;MKHYFPKYCEKFRCIANLCPDSCCRDWDVVVDDTSFDFYNTVKGEFGDRLRSLMTIDEDGDRIFIRQGEKCPFWNSDMLCDIYINLGENHLCHTCKEFPRITQDYTVFCEHTLSFACPEAARLMLESDFDTGFATDIPQDSQTDYGTTEMNFLLSARKRTFEILSDCKMSLSERLCRLLAFNERVQNMLDDEIFDITAMPTDEYEKQSCGVASFVFDLHKTLDIMSKDWLCELEATADFAKNNTLSSRFDKPLTAYLDYYVRRYYLSAIDSRNVIFTIKRMVCAYIVTAYELERPNNPTQAEVVKILQGYSKEVEHSYENGELLEDEFIFNPLFSIDNLIGIL
;
A
#
# COMPACT_ATOMS: atom_id res chain seq x y z
N MET A 1 -16.46 12.92 15.45
CA MET A 1 -15.25 12.60 14.68
C MET A 1 -15.52 12.89 13.21
N LYS A 2 -14.58 13.48 12.46
CA LYS A 2 -14.74 13.72 11.03
C LYS A 2 -14.17 12.54 10.25
N HIS A 3 -14.85 12.16 9.17
CA HIS A 3 -14.44 11.06 8.29
C HIS A 3 -14.14 11.61 6.89
N TYR A 4 -13.01 11.24 6.34
CA TYR A 4 -12.54 11.69 5.02
C TYR A 4 -12.43 10.49 4.07
N PHE A 5 -13.07 10.62 2.91
CA PHE A 5 -13.16 9.57 1.90
C PHE A 5 -12.72 10.13 0.54
N PRO A 6 -11.72 9.55 -0.13
CA PRO A 6 -11.53 9.76 -1.56
C PRO A 6 -12.78 9.32 -2.35
N LYS A 7 -13.09 10.00 -3.45
CA LYS A 7 -14.29 9.72 -4.26
C LYS A 7 -14.35 8.29 -4.79
N TYR A 8 -13.22 7.62 -4.99
CA TYR A 8 -13.21 6.23 -5.42
C TYR A 8 -13.75 5.27 -4.36
N CYS A 9 -13.66 5.60 -3.07
CA CYS A 9 -14.24 4.79 -1.99
C CYS A 9 -15.75 4.65 -2.12
N GLU A 10 -16.45 5.72 -2.51
CA GLU A 10 -17.89 5.69 -2.71
C GLU A 10 -18.30 4.83 -3.90
N LYS A 11 -17.44 4.76 -4.92
CA LYS A 11 -17.68 3.99 -6.14
C LYS A 11 -17.40 2.50 -5.98
N PHE A 12 -16.61 2.13 -4.98
CA PHE A 12 -16.18 0.75 -4.81
C PHE A 12 -17.37 -0.19 -4.53
N ARG A 13 -17.44 -1.26 -5.32
CA ARG A 13 -18.30 -2.42 -5.11
C ARG A 13 -17.51 -3.66 -5.47
N CYS A 14 -17.55 -4.67 -4.61
CA CYS A 14 -16.92 -5.96 -4.91
C CYS A 14 -17.56 -6.56 -6.18
N ILE A 15 -16.71 -6.95 -7.13
CA ILE A 15 -17.13 -7.55 -8.41
C ILE A 15 -17.23 -9.09 -8.35
N ALA A 16 -17.06 -9.67 -7.16
CA ALA A 16 -17.27 -11.09 -6.85
C ALA A 16 -16.57 -12.03 -7.85
N ASN A 17 -17.32 -12.89 -8.51
CA ASN A 17 -16.81 -13.86 -9.48
C ASN A 17 -16.27 -13.26 -10.80
N LEU A 18 -16.41 -11.97 -11.02
CA LEU A 18 -15.77 -11.25 -12.12
C LEU A 18 -14.36 -10.76 -11.78
N CYS A 19 -13.93 -10.96 -10.53
CA CYS A 19 -12.61 -10.50 -10.07
C CYS A 19 -11.49 -11.35 -10.70
N PRO A 20 -10.49 -10.73 -11.36
CA PRO A 20 -9.40 -11.46 -11.98
C PRO A 20 -8.44 -12.09 -10.96
N ASP A 21 -8.40 -11.55 -9.75
CA ASP A 21 -7.58 -12.05 -8.64
C ASP A 21 -8.35 -11.92 -7.32
N SER A 22 -8.82 -13.06 -6.80
CA SER A 22 -9.69 -13.09 -5.63
C SER A 22 -8.92 -12.91 -4.33
N CYS A 23 -9.48 -12.08 -3.42
CA CYS A 23 -9.03 -11.99 -2.03
C CYS A 23 -9.28 -13.27 -1.21
N CYS A 24 -9.82 -14.33 -1.82
CA CYS A 24 -10.02 -15.65 -1.22
C CYS A 24 -8.87 -16.62 -1.53
N ARG A 25 -7.70 -16.12 -1.98
CA ARG A 25 -6.52 -16.94 -2.27
C ARG A 25 -5.22 -16.25 -1.89
N ASP A 26 -4.22 -17.06 -1.65
CA ASP A 26 -2.81 -16.78 -1.40
C ASP A 26 -2.48 -16.32 0.02
N TRP A 27 -3.41 -15.78 0.80
CA TRP A 27 -3.19 -15.39 2.19
C TRP A 27 -4.15 -16.04 3.19
N ASP A 28 -3.80 -15.98 4.46
CA ASP A 28 -4.62 -16.50 5.54
C ASP A 28 -5.70 -15.50 5.92
N VAL A 29 -6.90 -16.00 6.19
CA VAL A 29 -8.03 -15.18 6.58
C VAL A 29 -8.25 -15.34 8.08
N VAL A 30 -7.95 -14.27 8.82
CA VAL A 30 -8.17 -14.22 10.26
C VAL A 30 -9.67 -14.14 10.57
N VAL A 31 -10.12 -14.99 11.49
CA VAL A 31 -11.50 -15.05 11.99
C VAL A 31 -11.55 -14.40 13.38
N ASP A 32 -12.10 -13.21 13.45
CA ASP A 32 -12.28 -12.49 14.70
C ASP A 32 -13.21 -13.23 15.72
N ASP A 33 -13.07 -12.89 17.00
CA ASP A 33 -13.81 -13.58 18.07
C ASP A 33 -15.33 -13.48 17.91
N THR A 34 -15.84 -12.34 17.47
CA THR A 34 -17.28 -12.15 17.24
C THR A 34 -17.80 -13.08 16.15
N SER A 35 -17.06 -13.19 15.05
CA SER A 35 -17.39 -14.09 13.95
C SER A 35 -17.27 -15.55 14.36
N PHE A 36 -16.24 -15.91 15.13
CA PHE A 36 -16.06 -17.26 15.67
C PHE A 36 -17.21 -17.67 16.58
N ASP A 37 -17.59 -16.82 17.52
CA ASP A 37 -18.70 -17.08 18.42
C ASP A 37 -20.00 -17.28 17.64
N PHE A 38 -20.25 -16.45 16.65
CA PHE A 38 -21.41 -16.60 15.78
C PHE A 38 -21.36 -17.91 14.98
N TYR A 39 -20.23 -18.27 14.37
CA TYR A 39 -20.07 -19.49 13.57
C TYR A 39 -20.31 -20.76 14.43
N ASN A 40 -19.98 -20.71 15.70
CA ASN A 40 -20.28 -21.80 16.65
C ASN A 40 -21.79 -21.98 16.90
N THR A 41 -22.61 -20.97 16.68
CA THR A 41 -24.08 -21.06 16.84
C THR A 41 -24.78 -21.60 15.58
N VAL A 42 -24.13 -21.57 14.41
CA VAL A 42 -24.71 -22.02 13.14
C VAL A 42 -24.98 -23.51 13.18
N LYS A 43 -26.22 -23.91 12.86
CA LYS A 43 -26.69 -25.33 12.89
C LYS A 43 -26.60 -25.98 11.50
N GLY A 44 -26.61 -27.31 11.49
CA GLY A 44 -26.61 -28.11 10.26
C GLY A 44 -25.24 -28.28 9.63
N GLU A 45 -25.21 -28.92 8.48
CA GLU A 45 -23.98 -29.32 7.78
C GLU A 45 -23.04 -28.13 7.49
N PHE A 46 -23.59 -26.96 7.17
CA PHE A 46 -22.78 -25.79 6.93
C PHE A 46 -22.10 -25.27 8.19
N GLY A 47 -22.81 -25.30 9.34
CA GLY A 47 -22.23 -24.95 10.64
C GLY A 47 -21.13 -25.93 11.07
N ASP A 48 -21.32 -27.24 10.80
CA ASP A 48 -20.29 -28.25 11.07
C ASP A 48 -19.05 -28.03 10.20
N ARG A 49 -19.24 -27.70 8.93
CA ARG A 49 -18.16 -27.32 7.99
C ARG A 49 -17.40 -26.08 8.48
N LEU A 50 -18.10 -25.03 8.93
CA LEU A 50 -17.47 -23.81 9.48
C LEU A 50 -16.53 -24.16 10.64
N ARG A 51 -17.01 -24.92 11.62
CA ARG A 51 -16.23 -25.30 12.79
C ARG A 51 -15.02 -26.18 12.45
N SER A 52 -15.17 -27.10 11.50
CA SER A 52 -14.11 -28.05 11.11
C SER A 52 -13.00 -27.43 10.28
N LEU A 53 -13.21 -26.23 9.71
CA LEU A 53 -12.27 -25.56 8.83
C LEU A 53 -11.63 -24.30 9.45
N MET A 54 -11.63 -24.22 10.77
CA MET A 54 -10.89 -23.19 11.52
C MET A 54 -9.80 -23.84 12.36
N THR A 55 -8.66 -23.15 12.48
CA THR A 55 -7.52 -23.55 13.33
C THR A 55 -6.89 -22.33 13.98
N ILE A 56 -5.96 -22.57 14.89
CA ILE A 56 -5.06 -21.54 15.42
C ILE A 56 -3.73 -21.70 14.69
N ASP A 57 -3.17 -20.62 14.19
CA ASP A 57 -1.85 -20.58 13.55
C ASP A 57 -0.71 -20.50 14.59
N GLU A 58 0.52 -20.32 14.10
CA GLU A 58 1.72 -20.24 14.95
C GLU A 58 1.77 -18.95 15.78
N ASP A 59 1.12 -17.89 15.32
CA ASP A 59 1.04 -16.59 16.00
C ASP A 59 -0.10 -16.51 17.02
N GLY A 60 -0.94 -17.55 17.06
CA GLY A 60 -2.08 -17.63 17.94
C GLY A 60 -3.36 -17.05 17.37
N ASP A 61 -3.36 -16.68 16.10
CA ASP A 61 -4.52 -16.17 15.39
C ASP A 61 -5.44 -17.32 14.94
N ARG A 62 -6.74 -17.09 15.00
CA ARG A 62 -7.71 -18.03 14.46
C ARG A 62 -7.89 -17.76 12.98
N ILE A 63 -7.59 -18.77 12.14
CA ILE A 63 -7.64 -18.67 10.70
C ILE A 63 -8.50 -19.77 10.08
N PHE A 64 -8.95 -19.54 8.82
CA PHE A 64 -9.51 -20.62 8.01
C PHE A 64 -8.40 -21.51 7.44
N ILE A 65 -8.58 -22.84 7.55
CA ILE A 65 -7.65 -23.84 7.00
C ILE A 65 -7.71 -23.80 5.48
N ARG A 66 -6.68 -23.27 4.84
CA ARG A 66 -6.61 -23.18 3.37
C ARG A 66 -6.64 -24.56 2.71
N GLN A 67 -7.21 -24.62 1.51
CA GLN A 67 -7.16 -25.78 0.61
C GLN A 67 -6.20 -25.47 -0.54
N GLY A 68 -4.91 -25.77 -0.35
CA GLY A 68 -3.84 -25.24 -1.18
C GLY A 68 -3.73 -23.72 -0.98
N GLU A 69 -3.84 -22.96 -2.06
CA GLU A 69 -3.79 -21.49 -2.03
C GLU A 69 -5.15 -20.83 -1.75
N LYS A 70 -6.22 -21.62 -1.54
CA LYS A 70 -7.60 -21.12 -1.54
C LYS A 70 -8.23 -21.15 -0.15
N CYS A 71 -9.03 -20.13 0.15
CA CYS A 71 -9.98 -20.17 1.25
C CYS A 71 -10.95 -21.34 1.05
N PRO A 72 -11.23 -22.16 2.11
CA PRO A 72 -12.08 -23.34 1.99
C PRO A 72 -13.57 -23.03 1.68
N PHE A 73 -13.96 -21.74 1.78
CA PHE A 73 -15.30 -21.26 1.47
C PHE A 73 -15.40 -20.56 0.11
N TRP A 74 -14.33 -20.55 -0.68
CA TRP A 74 -14.36 -20.07 -2.05
C TRP A 74 -14.71 -21.23 -2.99
N ASN A 75 -15.92 -21.22 -3.54
CA ASN A 75 -16.50 -22.33 -4.29
C ASN A 75 -16.10 -22.35 -5.79
N SER A 76 -16.59 -23.35 -6.51
CA SER A 76 -16.32 -23.53 -7.95
C SER A 76 -16.85 -22.39 -8.84
N ASP A 77 -17.85 -21.65 -8.38
CA ASP A 77 -18.42 -20.50 -9.09
C ASP A 77 -17.67 -19.19 -8.78
N MET A 78 -16.54 -19.29 -8.08
CA MET A 78 -15.73 -18.17 -7.59
C MET A 78 -16.49 -17.23 -6.64
N LEU A 79 -17.41 -17.79 -5.86
CA LEU A 79 -18.23 -17.08 -4.87
C LEU A 79 -17.93 -17.60 -3.46
N CYS A 80 -18.26 -16.80 -2.45
CA CYS A 80 -18.07 -17.15 -1.05
C CYS A 80 -19.27 -17.91 -0.49
N ASP A 81 -19.07 -19.15 -0.02
CA ASP A 81 -20.12 -19.96 0.58
C ASP A 81 -20.65 -19.36 1.90
N ILE A 82 -19.81 -18.62 2.67
CA ILE A 82 -20.27 -17.91 3.87
C ILE A 82 -21.24 -16.80 3.47
N TYR A 83 -20.90 -16.02 2.45
CA TYR A 83 -21.78 -14.98 1.94
C TYR A 83 -23.14 -15.57 1.43
N ILE A 84 -23.07 -16.67 0.68
CA ILE A 84 -24.27 -17.32 0.11
C ILE A 84 -25.19 -17.87 1.21
N ASN A 85 -24.64 -18.52 2.23
CA ASN A 85 -25.44 -19.22 3.25
C ASN A 85 -25.85 -18.33 4.43
N LEU A 86 -25.04 -17.32 4.76
CA LEU A 86 -25.26 -16.51 5.97
C LEU A 86 -25.45 -15.02 5.68
N GLY A 87 -25.07 -14.56 4.47
CA GLY A 87 -25.14 -13.14 4.06
C GLY A 87 -23.91 -12.33 4.46
N GLU A 88 -23.82 -11.12 3.90
CA GLU A 88 -22.69 -10.19 4.07
C GLU A 88 -22.38 -9.85 5.53
N ASN A 89 -23.42 -9.68 6.33
CA ASN A 89 -23.28 -9.29 7.74
C ASN A 89 -22.57 -10.33 8.62
N HIS A 90 -22.43 -11.57 8.12
CA HIS A 90 -21.81 -12.69 8.81
C HIS A 90 -20.46 -13.10 8.25
N LEU A 91 -19.89 -12.31 7.34
CA LEU A 91 -18.48 -12.43 6.99
C LEU A 91 -17.62 -12.05 8.19
N CYS A 92 -16.47 -12.70 8.40
CA CYS A 92 -15.51 -12.26 9.39
C CYS A 92 -15.01 -10.84 9.07
N HIS A 93 -14.49 -10.16 10.08
CA HIS A 93 -14.07 -8.77 9.98
C HIS A 93 -13.13 -8.54 8.79
N THR A 94 -12.09 -9.37 8.66
CA THR A 94 -11.14 -9.32 7.54
C THR A 94 -11.83 -9.33 6.17
N CYS A 95 -12.75 -10.28 5.94
CA CYS A 95 -13.46 -10.42 4.67
C CYS A 95 -14.47 -9.29 4.42
N LYS A 96 -15.06 -8.73 5.48
CA LYS A 96 -16.04 -7.66 5.40
C LYS A 96 -15.40 -6.32 5.09
N GLU A 97 -14.27 -6.04 5.71
CA GLU A 97 -13.58 -4.76 5.56
C GLU A 97 -12.74 -4.70 4.29
N PHE A 98 -12.00 -5.78 3.93
CA PHE A 98 -11.17 -5.75 2.73
C PHE A 98 -11.96 -5.36 1.48
N PRO A 99 -11.48 -4.45 0.65
CA PRO A 99 -10.20 -3.74 0.70
C PRO A 99 -10.26 -2.37 1.41
N ARG A 100 -11.28 -2.12 2.22
CA ARG A 100 -11.44 -0.86 2.95
C ARG A 100 -10.43 -0.76 4.07
N ILE A 101 -9.84 0.40 4.19
CA ILE A 101 -8.85 0.72 5.23
C ILE A 101 -9.31 1.98 5.92
N THR A 102 -9.39 1.91 7.23
CA THR A 102 -9.68 3.05 8.10
C THR A 102 -8.47 3.31 8.98
N GLN A 103 -7.98 4.54 8.96
CA GLN A 103 -6.94 5.03 9.84
C GLN A 103 -7.57 6.04 10.80
N ASP A 104 -7.55 5.71 12.08
CA ASP A 104 -8.13 6.52 13.16
C ASP A 104 -7.03 7.33 13.84
N TYR A 105 -7.12 8.65 13.71
CA TYR A 105 -6.23 9.61 14.34
C TYR A 105 -6.89 10.32 15.54
N THR A 106 -7.88 9.67 16.17
CA THR A 106 -8.62 10.14 17.35
C THR A 106 -9.55 11.32 17.10
N VAL A 107 -9.14 12.33 16.34
CA VAL A 107 -9.96 13.52 16.00
C VAL A 107 -10.60 13.44 14.63
N PHE A 108 -10.02 12.65 13.75
CA PHE A 108 -10.54 12.35 12.42
C PHE A 108 -10.15 10.95 12.00
N CYS A 109 -10.91 10.38 11.09
CA CYS A 109 -10.57 9.14 10.41
C CYS A 109 -10.34 9.41 8.92
N GLU A 110 -9.31 8.80 8.37
CA GLU A 110 -9.12 8.74 6.92
C GLU A 110 -9.44 7.33 6.42
N HIS A 111 -10.14 7.28 5.31
CA HIS A 111 -10.52 6.04 4.66
C HIS A 111 -9.85 5.95 3.29
N THR A 112 -9.42 4.75 2.92
CA THR A 112 -8.91 4.45 1.60
C THR A 112 -9.25 3.01 1.23
N LEU A 113 -8.78 2.56 0.08
CA LEU A 113 -8.88 1.16 -0.34
C LEU A 113 -7.47 0.59 -0.48
N SER A 114 -7.31 -0.71 -0.26
CA SER A 114 -6.06 -1.40 -0.54
C SER A 114 -5.87 -1.56 -2.05
N PHE A 115 -4.67 -1.24 -2.53
CA PHE A 115 -4.31 -1.44 -3.94
C PHE A 115 -4.18 -2.93 -4.30
N ALA A 116 -4.04 -3.81 -3.31
CA ALA A 116 -4.03 -5.27 -3.50
C ALA A 116 -5.37 -5.84 -4.02
N CYS A 117 -6.46 -5.05 -4.02
CA CYS A 117 -7.72 -5.43 -4.65
C CYS A 117 -7.75 -4.92 -6.11
N PRO A 118 -7.90 -5.79 -7.13
CA PRO A 118 -7.92 -5.38 -8.54
C PRO A 118 -8.97 -4.31 -8.87
N GLU A 119 -10.16 -4.40 -8.30
CA GLU A 119 -11.22 -3.41 -8.54
C GLU A 119 -10.92 -2.08 -7.86
N ALA A 120 -10.36 -2.11 -6.65
CA ALA A 120 -9.90 -0.89 -5.97
C ALA A 120 -8.77 -0.21 -6.75
N ALA A 121 -7.76 -0.99 -7.20
CA ALA A 121 -6.66 -0.51 -8.02
C ALA A 121 -7.17 0.12 -9.33
N ARG A 122 -8.09 -0.54 -10.03
CA ARG A 122 -8.73 0.00 -11.25
C ARG A 122 -9.40 1.35 -10.98
N LEU A 123 -10.19 1.44 -9.92
CA LEU A 123 -10.91 2.68 -9.57
C LEU A 123 -9.94 3.80 -9.20
N MET A 124 -8.87 3.51 -8.48
CA MET A 124 -7.85 4.49 -8.11
C MET A 124 -7.09 5.00 -9.35
N LEU A 125 -6.72 4.10 -10.28
CA LEU A 125 -6.04 4.48 -11.52
C LEU A 125 -6.93 5.27 -12.50
N GLU A 126 -8.25 5.08 -12.44
CA GLU A 126 -9.22 5.83 -13.25
C GLU A 126 -9.67 7.15 -12.59
N SER A 127 -9.39 7.32 -11.30
CA SER A 127 -9.75 8.55 -10.61
C SER A 127 -8.81 9.68 -11.04
N ASP A 128 -9.36 10.86 -11.28
CA ASP A 128 -8.55 12.06 -11.36
C ASP A 128 -7.89 12.31 -9.98
N PHE A 129 -6.69 12.91 -10.01
CA PHE A 129 -6.02 13.37 -8.80
C PHE A 129 -6.97 14.26 -8.00
N ASP A 130 -7.65 13.67 -7.03
CA ASP A 130 -8.50 14.40 -6.12
C ASP A 130 -7.66 14.82 -4.92
N THR A 131 -7.16 16.04 -4.95
CA THR A 131 -6.50 16.69 -3.81
C THR A 131 -7.46 16.91 -2.63
N GLY A 132 -8.70 16.40 -2.72
CA GLY A 132 -9.79 16.50 -1.74
C GLY A 132 -9.51 15.82 -0.38
N PHE A 133 -8.25 15.55 -0.06
CA PHE A 133 -7.85 15.31 1.32
C PHE A 133 -7.93 16.62 2.08
N ALA A 134 -8.71 16.56 3.09
CA ALA A 134 -8.93 17.53 4.12
C ALA A 134 -7.81 18.57 4.30
N THR A 135 -7.98 19.67 3.59
CA THR A 135 -7.33 20.92 3.98
C THR A 135 -7.98 21.53 5.21
N ASP A 136 -9.13 20.97 5.60
CA ASP A 136 -10.00 21.47 6.67
C ASP A 136 -10.00 20.56 7.89
N ILE A 137 -8.83 20.20 8.42
CA ILE A 137 -8.75 19.66 9.76
C ILE A 137 -8.94 20.85 10.71
N PRO A 138 -9.91 20.82 11.63
CA PRO A 138 -10.13 21.93 12.54
C PRO A 138 -8.86 22.17 13.37
N GLN A 139 -8.38 23.41 13.35
CA GLN A 139 -7.24 23.84 14.16
C GLN A 139 -7.49 23.78 15.69
N ASP A 140 -8.72 23.51 16.10
CA ASP A 140 -9.17 23.56 17.50
C ASP A 140 -9.28 22.18 18.18
N SER A 141 -8.84 21.10 17.58
CA SER A 141 -8.94 19.79 18.22
C SER A 141 -7.74 19.53 19.14
N GLN A 142 -7.99 19.49 20.44
CA GLN A 142 -7.04 18.95 21.42
C GLN A 142 -7.03 17.43 21.26
N THR A 143 -5.91 16.87 20.78
CA THR A 143 -5.68 15.43 20.70
C THR A 143 -4.56 15.03 21.64
N ASP A 144 -4.54 13.76 22.05
CA ASP A 144 -3.42 13.16 22.77
C ASP A 144 -2.16 13.09 21.88
N TYR A 145 -2.31 13.06 20.56
CA TYR A 145 -1.23 13.35 19.61
C TYR A 145 -1.03 14.87 19.58
N GLY A 146 0.03 15.38 20.12
CA GLY A 146 0.26 16.82 20.16
C GLY A 146 -0.19 17.51 18.86
N THR A 147 -1.20 18.39 18.95
CA THR A 147 -1.81 19.05 17.76
C THR A 147 -0.76 19.70 16.85
N THR A 148 0.35 20.12 17.40
CA THR A 148 1.47 20.73 16.69
C THR A 148 2.16 19.72 15.77
N GLU A 149 2.47 18.50 16.24
CA GLU A 149 3.12 17.45 15.44
C GLU A 149 2.21 16.96 14.32
N MET A 150 0.94 16.69 14.61
CA MET A 150 -0.03 16.29 13.57
C MET A 150 -0.19 17.38 12.50
N ASN A 151 -0.29 18.65 12.91
CA ASN A 151 -0.38 19.79 11.98
C ASN A 151 0.88 19.92 11.12
N PHE A 152 2.05 19.65 11.68
CA PHE A 152 3.32 19.62 10.96
C PHE A 152 3.29 18.50 9.89
N LEU A 153 2.95 17.27 10.28
CA LEU A 153 2.86 16.13 9.35
C LEU A 153 1.83 16.35 8.25
N LEU A 154 0.68 16.95 8.56
CA LEU A 154 -0.34 17.31 7.57
C LEU A 154 0.18 18.34 6.57
N SER A 155 0.94 19.34 7.05
CA SER A 155 1.53 20.36 6.19
C SER A 155 2.64 19.77 5.31
N ALA A 156 3.47 18.89 5.86
CA ALA A 156 4.50 18.15 5.11
C ALA A 156 3.87 17.21 4.07
N ARG A 157 2.82 16.46 4.43
CA ARG A 157 2.07 15.62 3.50
C ARG A 157 1.45 16.43 2.36
N LYS A 158 0.88 17.59 2.67
CA LYS A 158 0.34 18.50 1.65
C LYS A 158 1.42 18.89 0.65
N ARG A 159 2.61 19.29 1.12
CA ARG A 159 3.73 19.62 0.25
C ARG A 159 4.19 18.41 -0.56
N THR A 160 4.21 17.22 0.02
CA THR A 160 4.50 15.95 -0.67
C THR A 160 3.54 15.72 -1.84
N PHE A 161 2.23 15.95 -1.65
CA PHE A 161 1.25 15.88 -2.75
C PHE A 161 1.47 16.95 -3.82
N GLU A 162 1.81 18.18 -3.44
CA GLU A 162 2.10 19.26 -4.39
C GLU A 162 3.28 18.90 -5.29
N ILE A 163 4.36 18.36 -4.72
CA ILE A 163 5.54 17.91 -5.49
C ILE A 163 5.14 16.73 -6.40
N LEU A 164 4.44 15.73 -5.86
CA LEU A 164 4.03 14.54 -6.61
C LEU A 164 3.11 14.88 -7.78
N SER A 165 2.26 15.89 -7.66
CA SER A 165 1.29 16.30 -8.67
C SER A 165 1.83 17.30 -9.71
N ASP A 166 3.05 17.81 -9.56
CA ASP A 166 3.61 18.78 -10.50
C ASP A 166 4.03 18.15 -11.83
N CYS A 167 3.07 18.01 -12.73
CA CYS A 167 3.28 17.44 -14.08
C CYS A 167 4.20 18.26 -15.00
N LYS A 168 4.75 19.39 -14.57
CA LYS A 168 5.78 20.11 -15.33
C LYS A 168 7.15 19.42 -15.23
N MET A 169 7.33 18.58 -14.23
CA MET A 169 8.51 17.77 -14.01
C MET A 169 8.25 16.31 -14.38
N SER A 170 9.28 15.58 -14.81
CA SER A 170 9.21 14.12 -14.94
C SER A 170 8.90 13.47 -13.58
N LEU A 171 8.37 12.27 -13.59
CA LEU A 171 8.10 11.56 -12.32
C LEU A 171 9.40 11.27 -11.55
N SER A 172 10.48 10.94 -12.24
CA SER A 172 11.81 10.79 -11.67
C SER A 172 12.27 12.06 -10.92
N GLU A 173 12.16 13.23 -11.55
CA GLU A 173 12.49 14.51 -10.92
C GLU A 173 11.64 14.78 -9.68
N ARG A 174 10.33 14.49 -9.75
CA ARG A 174 9.42 14.62 -8.59
C ARG A 174 9.84 13.72 -7.45
N LEU A 175 10.25 12.48 -7.72
CA LEU A 175 10.71 11.53 -6.72
C LEU A 175 12.03 11.95 -6.06
N CYS A 176 12.98 12.49 -6.85
CA CYS A 176 14.20 13.07 -6.27
C CYS A 176 13.89 14.20 -5.28
N ARG A 177 12.97 15.10 -5.66
CA ARG A 177 12.52 16.20 -4.79
C ARG A 177 11.79 15.68 -3.54
N LEU A 178 10.97 14.64 -3.69
CA LEU A 178 10.27 14.01 -2.56
C LEU A 178 11.24 13.38 -1.56
N LEU A 179 12.27 12.69 -2.05
CA LEU A 179 13.33 12.15 -1.20
C LEU A 179 14.03 13.26 -0.41
N ALA A 180 14.51 14.29 -1.08
CA ALA A 180 15.24 15.40 -0.44
C ALA A 180 14.35 16.19 0.55
N PHE A 181 13.09 16.47 0.17
CA PHE A 181 12.15 17.16 1.04
C PHE A 181 11.86 16.35 2.31
N ASN A 182 11.51 15.07 2.15
CA ASN A 182 11.10 14.25 3.28
C ASN A 182 12.27 13.79 4.15
N GLU A 183 13.51 13.75 3.65
CA GLU A 183 14.69 13.60 4.49
C GLU A 183 14.82 14.78 5.47
N ARG A 184 14.61 16.01 4.99
CA ARG A 184 14.63 17.18 5.85
C ARG A 184 13.45 17.24 6.82
N VAL A 185 12.26 16.77 6.39
CA VAL A 185 11.12 16.59 7.29
C VAL A 185 11.46 15.57 8.37
N GLN A 186 12.15 14.46 8.04
CA GLN A 186 12.60 13.48 9.02
C GLN A 186 13.55 14.10 10.03
N ASN A 187 14.55 14.87 9.59
CA ASN A 187 15.47 15.56 10.49
C ASN A 187 14.72 16.52 11.45
N MET A 188 13.68 17.22 10.96
CA MET A 188 12.86 18.08 11.82
C MET A 188 12.04 17.26 12.84
N LEU A 189 11.54 16.08 12.45
CA LEU A 189 10.87 15.15 13.39
C LEU A 189 11.83 14.66 14.47
N ASP A 190 13.04 14.26 14.07
CA ASP A 190 14.07 13.76 14.99
C ASP A 190 14.53 14.84 15.98
N ASP A 191 14.62 16.09 15.53
CA ASP A 191 14.96 17.25 16.35
C ASP A 191 13.75 17.85 17.12
N GLU A 192 12.56 17.25 17.00
CA GLU A 192 11.29 17.74 17.57
C GLU A 192 10.91 19.18 17.14
N ILE A 193 11.27 19.57 15.92
CA ILE A 193 10.97 20.89 15.34
C ILE A 193 9.69 20.80 14.50
N PHE A 194 8.57 21.23 15.05
CA PHE A 194 7.26 21.16 14.39
C PHE A 194 6.78 22.53 13.86
N ASP A 195 7.66 23.26 13.22
CA ASP A 195 7.36 24.61 12.69
C ASP A 195 6.82 24.54 11.27
N ILE A 196 5.51 24.71 11.12
CA ILE A 196 4.83 24.73 9.82
C ILE A 196 5.19 25.93 8.94
N THR A 197 5.78 27.00 9.52
CA THR A 197 6.18 28.21 8.78
C THR A 197 7.59 28.07 8.19
N ALA A 198 8.37 27.10 8.69
CA ALA A 198 9.74 26.81 8.28
C ALA A 198 9.84 25.47 7.52
N MET A 199 8.81 25.10 6.72
CA MET A 199 8.87 23.88 5.90
C MET A 199 10.14 23.87 5.05
N PRO A 200 10.85 22.73 5.01
CA PRO A 200 12.11 22.63 4.28
C PRO A 200 11.92 22.77 2.75
N THR A 201 13.02 23.04 2.06
CA THR A 201 13.06 23.04 0.59
C THR A 201 13.05 21.62 0.05
N ASP A 202 12.74 21.47 -1.24
CA ASP A 202 12.78 20.21 -2.00
C ASP A 202 13.96 20.16 -2.99
N GLU A 203 14.94 21.07 -2.84
CA GLU A 203 16.14 21.09 -3.66
C GLU A 203 17.05 19.89 -3.36
N TYR A 204 17.67 19.33 -4.38
CA TYR A 204 18.60 18.22 -4.28
C TYR A 204 19.79 18.41 -5.21
N GLU A 205 20.90 17.74 -4.89
CA GLU A 205 22.04 17.66 -5.78
C GLU A 205 21.95 16.37 -6.59
N LYS A 206 22.02 16.48 -7.93
CA LYS A 206 21.98 15.32 -8.79
C LYS A 206 23.26 14.52 -8.64
N GLN A 207 23.14 13.31 -8.11
CA GLN A 207 24.23 12.35 -8.00
C GLN A 207 24.45 11.64 -9.34
N SER A 208 25.66 11.13 -9.59
CA SER A 208 25.95 10.35 -10.79
C SER A 208 25.38 8.95 -10.69
N CYS A 209 24.78 8.47 -11.78
CA CYS A 209 24.07 7.21 -11.94
C CYS A 209 24.58 6.02 -11.13
N GLY A 210 23.73 5.56 -10.20
CA GLY A 210 23.75 4.21 -9.68
C GLY A 210 23.02 3.23 -10.61
N VAL A 211 23.09 1.96 -10.26
CA VAL A 211 22.31 0.88 -10.91
C VAL A 211 21.22 0.43 -9.93
N ALA A 212 19.99 0.35 -10.38
CA ALA A 212 18.85 -0.02 -9.55
C ALA A 212 18.84 -1.50 -9.07
N SER A 213 19.92 -2.28 -9.35
CA SER A 213 19.97 -3.71 -9.03
C SER A 213 19.75 -4.02 -7.56
N PHE A 214 20.27 -3.19 -6.65
CA PHE A 214 20.13 -3.41 -5.21
C PHE A 214 18.67 -3.35 -4.73
N VAL A 215 17.82 -2.59 -5.41
CA VAL A 215 16.38 -2.55 -5.13
C VAL A 215 15.74 -3.91 -5.46
N PHE A 216 16.06 -4.46 -6.63
CA PHE A 216 15.56 -5.79 -7.02
C PHE A 216 16.14 -6.89 -6.14
N ASP A 217 17.42 -6.79 -5.77
CA ASP A 217 18.08 -7.79 -4.91
C ASP A 217 17.42 -7.83 -3.53
N LEU A 218 17.06 -6.68 -2.96
CA LEU A 218 16.27 -6.62 -1.73
C LEU A 218 14.90 -7.29 -1.92
N HIS A 219 14.16 -6.97 -2.99
CA HIS A 219 12.82 -7.54 -3.21
C HIS A 219 12.82 -9.06 -3.37
N LYS A 220 13.91 -9.67 -3.84
CA LYS A 220 14.06 -11.14 -3.91
C LYS A 220 14.22 -11.79 -2.54
N THR A 221 14.56 -11.04 -1.49
CA THR A 221 14.70 -11.55 -0.13
C THR A 221 13.41 -11.46 0.69
N LEU A 222 12.39 -10.77 0.16
CA LEU A 222 11.09 -10.62 0.81
C LEU A 222 10.34 -11.96 0.84
N ASP A 223 9.43 -12.08 1.80
CA ASP A 223 8.45 -13.16 1.83
C ASP A 223 7.42 -12.96 0.70
N ILE A 224 7.57 -13.77 -0.35
CA ILE A 224 6.78 -13.69 -1.58
C ILE A 224 5.83 -14.87 -1.66
N MET A 225 4.54 -14.60 -1.77
CA MET A 225 3.48 -15.61 -1.84
C MET A 225 3.47 -16.34 -3.19
N SER A 226 3.72 -15.61 -4.30
CA SER A 226 3.59 -16.13 -5.66
C SER A 226 4.94 -16.41 -6.31
N LYS A 227 5.19 -17.69 -6.65
CA LYS A 227 6.38 -18.06 -7.45
C LYS A 227 6.39 -17.41 -8.83
N ASP A 228 5.23 -17.21 -9.42
CA ASP A 228 5.12 -16.57 -10.74
C ASP A 228 5.54 -15.10 -10.63
N TRP A 229 5.15 -14.42 -9.56
CA TRP A 229 5.59 -13.04 -9.32
C TRP A 229 7.10 -12.94 -9.10
N LEU A 230 7.70 -13.89 -8.38
CA LEU A 230 9.16 -13.95 -8.21
C LEU A 230 9.88 -14.10 -9.55
N CYS A 231 9.39 -14.97 -10.44
CA CYS A 231 9.95 -15.13 -11.79
C CYS A 231 9.83 -13.82 -12.62
N GLU A 232 8.69 -13.11 -12.48
CA GLU A 232 8.51 -11.81 -13.14
C GLU A 232 9.47 -10.75 -12.58
N LEU A 233 9.70 -10.73 -11.27
CA LEU A 233 10.67 -9.86 -10.62
C LEU A 233 12.09 -10.10 -11.11
N GLU A 234 12.52 -11.36 -11.22
CA GLU A 234 13.84 -11.74 -11.75
C GLU A 234 14.02 -11.28 -13.21
N ALA A 235 13.01 -11.53 -14.04
CA ALA A 235 13.01 -11.09 -15.43
C ALA A 235 13.01 -9.55 -15.57
N THR A 236 12.33 -8.86 -14.65
CA THR A 236 12.32 -7.39 -14.59
C THR A 236 13.69 -6.85 -14.16
N ALA A 237 14.33 -7.48 -13.18
CA ALA A 237 15.69 -7.13 -12.74
C ALA A 237 16.70 -7.26 -13.89
N ASP A 238 16.60 -8.33 -14.69
CA ASP A 238 17.46 -8.51 -15.86
C ASP A 238 17.20 -7.48 -16.96
N PHE A 239 15.94 -7.14 -17.20
CA PHE A 239 15.56 -6.06 -18.12
C PHE A 239 16.12 -4.70 -17.68
N ALA A 240 16.03 -4.37 -16.40
CA ALA A 240 16.49 -3.10 -15.84
C ALA A 240 18.00 -2.86 -16.04
N LYS A 241 18.83 -3.92 -16.15
CA LYS A 241 20.29 -3.79 -16.37
C LYS A 241 20.66 -3.07 -17.68
N ASN A 242 19.79 -3.15 -18.70
CA ASN A 242 20.09 -2.68 -20.05
C ASN A 242 19.08 -1.66 -20.59
N ASN A 243 18.12 -1.24 -19.76
CA ASN A 243 17.04 -0.35 -20.17
C ASN A 243 16.89 0.82 -19.19
N THR A 244 16.40 1.93 -19.68
CA THR A 244 16.05 3.10 -18.86
C THR A 244 14.54 3.29 -18.85
N LEU A 245 14.03 3.89 -17.79
CA LEU A 245 12.62 4.20 -17.65
C LEU A 245 12.23 5.35 -18.61
N SER A 246 11.03 5.24 -19.18
CA SER A 246 10.41 6.31 -19.95
C SER A 246 9.32 7.01 -19.13
N SER A 247 8.80 8.13 -19.63
CA SER A 247 7.65 8.83 -19.03
C SER A 247 6.28 8.24 -19.43
N ARG A 248 6.27 7.12 -20.13
CA ARG A 248 5.05 6.50 -20.71
C ARG A 248 4.03 6.14 -19.65
N PHE A 249 4.46 5.72 -18.49
CA PHE A 249 3.62 5.27 -17.39
C PHE A 249 3.55 6.25 -16.21
N ASP A 250 4.01 7.50 -16.39
CA ASP A 250 4.00 8.51 -15.33
C ASP A 250 2.60 8.70 -14.72
N LYS A 251 1.54 8.69 -15.55
CA LYS A 251 0.18 8.89 -15.04
C LYS A 251 -0.29 7.77 -14.11
N PRO A 252 -0.31 6.48 -14.49
CA PRO A 252 -0.71 5.41 -13.58
C PRO A 252 0.24 5.26 -12.39
N LEU A 253 1.55 5.44 -12.59
CA LEU A 253 2.51 5.41 -11.50
C LEU A 253 2.29 6.56 -10.51
N THR A 254 2.00 7.77 -10.98
CA THR A 254 1.68 8.89 -10.08
C THR A 254 0.43 8.58 -9.23
N ALA A 255 -0.61 7.97 -9.82
CA ALA A 255 -1.81 7.56 -9.07
C ALA A 255 -1.50 6.48 -8.02
N TYR A 256 -0.61 5.54 -8.35
CA TYR A 256 -0.14 4.53 -7.39
C TYR A 256 0.67 5.14 -6.24
N LEU A 257 1.55 6.09 -6.54
CA LEU A 257 2.34 6.79 -5.52
C LEU A 257 1.50 7.73 -4.66
N ASP A 258 0.43 8.35 -5.22
CA ASP A 258 -0.56 9.09 -4.44
C ASP A 258 -1.22 8.21 -3.38
N TYR A 259 -1.56 6.97 -3.74
CA TYR A 259 -2.07 5.98 -2.78
C TYR A 259 -1.08 5.72 -1.63
N TYR A 260 0.24 5.59 -1.92
CA TYR A 260 1.24 5.43 -0.87
C TYR A 260 1.25 6.58 0.12
N VAL A 261 1.23 7.81 -0.37
CA VAL A 261 1.19 9.00 0.49
C VAL A 261 -0.09 9.03 1.32
N ARG A 262 -1.24 8.70 0.72
CA ARG A 262 -2.53 8.67 1.44
C ARG A 262 -2.55 7.61 2.54
N ARG A 263 -2.07 6.44 2.22
CA ARG A 263 -2.18 5.29 3.12
C ARG A 263 -1.16 5.34 4.26
N TYR A 264 0.07 5.74 3.96
CA TYR A 264 1.18 5.49 4.88
C TYR A 264 1.81 6.74 5.48
N TYR A 265 1.64 7.92 4.89
CA TYR A 265 2.40 9.09 5.32
C TYR A 265 2.15 9.49 6.78
N LEU A 266 0.90 9.52 7.21
CA LEU A 266 0.55 9.92 8.57
C LEU A 266 0.80 8.84 9.63
N SER A 267 1.18 7.61 9.26
CA SER A 267 1.66 6.64 10.24
C SER A 267 2.92 7.14 10.98
N ALA A 268 3.60 8.13 10.41
CA ALA A 268 4.72 8.81 11.06
C ALA A 268 4.34 9.52 12.37
N ILE A 269 3.05 9.73 12.66
CA ILE A 269 2.61 10.25 13.97
C ILE A 269 2.96 9.28 15.11
N ASP A 270 2.87 7.99 14.84
CA ASP A 270 3.16 6.92 15.80
C ASP A 270 4.60 6.40 15.65
N SER A 271 5.03 6.14 14.40
CA SER A 271 6.35 5.56 14.11
C SER A 271 7.50 6.57 14.16
N ARG A 272 7.22 7.85 14.06
CA ARG A 272 8.19 8.93 13.85
C ARG A 272 9.12 8.73 12.65
N ASN A 273 8.69 7.96 11.66
CA ASN A 273 9.51 7.56 10.52
C ASN A 273 8.81 7.85 9.18
N VAL A 274 8.81 9.13 8.76
CA VAL A 274 8.23 9.54 7.48
C VAL A 274 9.10 9.07 6.30
N ILE A 275 10.43 9.05 6.49
CA ILE A 275 11.35 8.71 5.40
C ILE A 275 11.25 7.24 4.97
N PHE A 276 10.84 6.34 5.87
CA PHE A 276 10.52 4.96 5.55
C PHE A 276 9.44 4.87 4.47
N THR A 277 8.33 5.59 4.67
CA THR A 277 7.24 5.63 3.68
C THR A 277 7.73 6.09 2.31
N ILE A 278 8.58 7.11 2.26
CA ILE A 278 9.08 7.66 0.99
C ILE A 278 10.07 6.71 0.30
N LYS A 279 10.99 6.10 1.05
CA LYS A 279 11.92 5.09 0.49
C LYS A 279 11.16 3.87 -0.05
N ARG A 280 10.17 3.38 0.71
CA ARG A 280 9.30 2.28 0.29
C ARG A 280 8.54 2.63 -1.00
N MET A 281 7.98 3.83 -1.08
CA MET A 281 7.31 4.35 -2.26
C MET A 281 8.24 4.43 -3.48
N VAL A 282 9.49 4.87 -3.31
CA VAL A 282 10.49 4.94 -4.38
C VAL A 282 10.90 3.55 -4.84
N CYS A 283 11.09 2.60 -3.93
CA CYS A 283 11.37 1.21 -4.28
C CYS A 283 10.21 0.56 -5.04
N ALA A 284 8.96 0.80 -4.61
CA ALA A 284 7.77 0.35 -5.32
C ALA A 284 7.71 0.95 -6.74
N TYR A 285 8.01 2.23 -6.89
CA TYR A 285 8.11 2.87 -8.20
C TYR A 285 9.15 2.18 -9.09
N ILE A 286 10.37 1.97 -8.61
CA ILE A 286 11.44 1.38 -9.41
C ILE A 286 11.04 0.00 -9.92
N VAL A 287 10.55 -0.88 -9.06
CA VAL A 287 10.15 -2.24 -9.45
C VAL A 287 9.00 -2.20 -10.45
N THR A 288 7.93 -1.49 -10.12
CA THR A 288 6.71 -1.46 -10.95
C THR A 288 6.90 -0.71 -12.26
N ALA A 289 7.71 0.35 -12.28
CA ALA A 289 8.00 1.09 -13.51
C ALA A 289 8.76 0.23 -14.53
N TYR A 290 9.80 -0.50 -14.09
CA TYR A 290 10.51 -1.43 -14.97
C TYR A 290 9.63 -2.60 -15.40
N GLU A 291 8.77 -3.11 -14.53
CA GLU A 291 7.82 -4.18 -14.87
C GLU A 291 6.81 -3.72 -15.93
N LEU A 292 6.32 -2.48 -15.85
CA LEU A 292 5.43 -1.88 -16.85
C LEU A 292 6.12 -1.64 -18.20
N GLU A 293 7.43 -1.35 -18.24
CA GLU A 293 8.18 -1.11 -19.47
C GLU A 293 8.51 -2.41 -20.23
N ARG A 294 8.57 -3.57 -19.56
CA ARG A 294 8.91 -4.85 -20.21
C ARG A 294 7.93 -5.26 -21.31
N PRO A 295 6.60 -5.24 -21.09
CA PRO A 295 5.65 -5.59 -22.14
C PRO A 295 5.60 -4.53 -23.23
N ASN A 296 5.51 -4.99 -24.49
CA ASN A 296 5.30 -4.07 -25.60
C ASN A 296 3.81 -3.67 -25.66
N ASN A 297 3.44 -2.51 -25.08
CA ASN A 297 2.09 -1.99 -24.96
C ASN A 297 1.14 -2.78 -24.03
N PRO A 298 1.37 -2.78 -22.70
CA PRO A 298 0.43 -3.38 -21.78
C PRO A 298 -0.95 -2.71 -21.88
N THR A 299 -1.98 -3.53 -21.81
CA THR A 299 -3.37 -3.08 -21.68
C THR A 299 -3.60 -2.45 -20.31
N GLN A 300 -4.69 -1.69 -20.16
CA GLN A 300 -5.05 -1.13 -18.84
C GLN A 300 -5.22 -2.23 -17.77
N ALA A 301 -5.76 -3.39 -18.14
CA ALA A 301 -5.89 -4.52 -17.23
C ALA A 301 -4.54 -5.09 -16.78
N GLU A 302 -3.53 -5.12 -17.66
CA GLU A 302 -2.17 -5.53 -17.32
C GLU A 302 -1.49 -4.49 -16.44
N VAL A 303 -1.69 -3.18 -16.67
CA VAL A 303 -1.21 -2.13 -15.77
C VAL A 303 -1.79 -2.30 -14.37
N VAL A 304 -3.11 -2.51 -14.26
CA VAL A 304 -3.77 -2.81 -12.97
C VAL A 304 -3.14 -4.04 -12.32
N LYS A 305 -2.97 -5.14 -13.07
CA LYS A 305 -2.41 -6.40 -12.56
C LYS A 305 -1.01 -6.22 -12.00
N ILE A 306 -0.14 -5.49 -12.69
CA ILE A 306 1.25 -5.25 -12.26
C ILE A 306 1.28 -4.46 -10.94
N LEU A 307 0.59 -3.32 -10.87
CA LEU A 307 0.59 -2.48 -9.69
C LEU A 307 -0.13 -3.14 -8.49
N GLN A 308 -1.25 -3.83 -8.75
CA GLN A 308 -1.97 -4.62 -7.77
C GLN A 308 -1.11 -5.78 -7.25
N GLY A 309 -0.39 -6.46 -8.15
CA GLY A 309 0.49 -7.57 -7.81
C GLY A 309 1.58 -7.15 -6.83
N TYR A 310 2.26 -6.03 -7.10
CA TYR A 310 3.24 -5.49 -6.15
C TYR A 310 2.62 -5.20 -4.77
N SER A 311 1.47 -4.53 -4.74
CA SER A 311 0.79 -4.24 -3.48
C SER A 311 0.42 -5.51 -2.71
N LYS A 312 -0.05 -6.55 -3.42
CA LYS A 312 -0.41 -7.84 -2.83
C LYS A 312 0.78 -8.58 -2.25
N GLU A 313 1.90 -8.62 -2.97
CA GLU A 313 3.08 -9.40 -2.59
C GLU A 313 3.94 -8.70 -1.52
N VAL A 314 3.96 -7.35 -1.50
CA VAL A 314 4.93 -6.61 -0.67
C VAL A 314 4.28 -5.86 0.49
N GLU A 315 3.08 -5.27 0.29
CA GLU A 315 2.54 -4.31 1.25
C GLU A 315 1.81 -4.95 2.44
N HIS A 316 1.36 -6.19 2.32
CA HIS A 316 0.50 -6.85 3.31
C HIS A 316 1.23 -7.85 4.23
N SER A 317 2.53 -8.09 4.03
CA SER A 317 3.37 -8.86 4.95
C SER A 317 3.98 -7.94 5.99
N TYR A 318 3.82 -8.29 7.27
CA TYR A 318 4.46 -7.59 8.38
C TYR A 318 5.97 -7.79 8.33
N GLU A 319 6.41 -9.01 8.07
CA GLU A 319 7.82 -9.40 7.96
C GLU A 319 8.52 -8.63 6.85
N ASN A 320 7.85 -8.44 5.70
CA ASN A 320 8.37 -7.61 4.62
C ASN A 320 8.52 -6.14 5.06
N GLY A 321 7.58 -5.65 5.86
CA GLY A 321 7.64 -4.31 6.43
C GLY A 321 8.87 -4.11 7.32
N GLU A 322 9.12 -5.03 8.26
CA GLU A 322 10.28 -4.98 9.16
C GLU A 322 11.60 -5.11 8.40
N LEU A 323 11.69 -6.07 7.46
CA LEU A 323 12.89 -6.26 6.66
C LEU A 323 13.23 -5.03 5.82
N LEU A 324 12.23 -4.41 5.20
CA LEU A 324 12.41 -3.17 4.44
C LEU A 324 12.86 -2.01 5.35
N GLU A 325 12.31 -1.90 6.55
CA GLU A 325 12.70 -0.85 7.51
C GLU A 325 14.16 -1.02 7.95
N ASP A 326 14.57 -2.23 8.32
CA ASP A 326 15.94 -2.54 8.69
C ASP A 326 16.93 -2.21 7.55
N GLU A 327 16.63 -2.64 6.33
CA GLU A 327 17.45 -2.34 5.16
C GLU A 327 17.54 -0.84 4.87
N PHE A 328 16.47 -0.10 5.04
CA PHE A 328 16.48 1.36 4.81
C PHE A 328 17.22 2.14 5.88
N ILE A 329 17.37 1.57 7.08
CA ILE A 329 18.12 2.18 8.20
C ILE A 329 19.60 1.79 8.12
N PHE A 330 19.92 0.50 7.93
CA PHE A 330 21.26 -0.02 8.13
C PHE A 330 22.06 -0.24 6.86
N ASN A 331 21.41 -0.33 5.69
CA ASN A 331 22.11 -0.57 4.42
C ASN A 331 22.38 0.76 3.70
N PRO A 332 23.66 1.17 3.55
CA PRO A 332 24.03 2.44 2.91
C PRO A 332 23.56 2.55 1.44
N LEU A 333 23.28 1.43 0.77
CA LEU A 333 22.73 1.44 -0.61
C LEU A 333 21.37 2.16 -0.68
N PHE A 334 20.62 2.18 0.40
CA PHE A 334 19.32 2.87 0.50
C PHE A 334 19.44 4.30 1.09
N SER A 335 20.64 4.90 1.06
CA SER A 335 20.77 6.33 1.35
C SER A 335 19.98 7.18 0.34
N ILE A 336 19.59 8.38 0.75
CA ILE A 336 18.85 9.32 -0.12
C ILE A 336 19.65 9.62 -1.39
N ASP A 337 20.96 9.87 -1.26
CA ASP A 337 21.84 10.15 -2.40
C ASP A 337 21.87 8.99 -3.41
N ASN A 338 21.96 7.75 -2.94
CA ASN A 338 21.95 6.59 -3.81
C ASN A 338 20.59 6.38 -4.49
N LEU A 339 19.49 6.60 -3.77
CA LEU A 339 18.15 6.52 -4.36
C LEU A 339 17.91 7.64 -5.39
N ILE A 340 18.39 8.87 -5.15
CA ILE A 340 18.39 9.95 -6.14
C ILE A 340 19.25 9.58 -7.35
N GLY A 341 20.39 8.92 -7.13
CA GLY A 341 21.32 8.53 -8.19
C GLY A 341 20.79 7.49 -9.17
N ILE A 342 19.78 6.71 -8.78
CA ILE A 342 19.15 5.69 -9.65
C ILE A 342 17.83 6.14 -10.28
N LEU A 343 17.31 7.31 -9.91
CA LEU A 343 16.13 7.97 -10.49
C LEU A 343 16.55 8.91 -11.63
#